data_4bd23bfa0eb86a5fa95d6d571a5f1b3f
#
_entry.id   4bd23bfa0eb86a5fa95d6d571a5f1b3f
#
_cell.length_a   1.000
_cell.length_b   1.000
_cell.length_c   1.000
_cell.angle_alpha   90.00
_cell.angle_beta   90.00
_cell.angle_gamma   90.00
#
_symmetry.space_group_name_H-M   'P 1'
#
loop_
_entity.id
_entity.type
_entity.pdbx_description
1 polymer ?
#
loop_
_entity_poly.entity_id
_entity_poly.type
_entity_poly.pdbx_seq_one_letter_code
_entity_poly.pdbx_strand_id
1 'polypeptide(L)'
;MNLIIEYFQSKNHIRNGEYLYCLHENIGVDQIDNIYIFVEEGSDLNFDSPKIKKIVTEERPTYQDLFEYCNEHMKDEICIVANADIIFDDTLEYFYDLD
;
A
#
# COMPACT_ATOMS: atom_id res chain seq x y z
N MET A 1 -11.80 -1.01 1.98
CA MET A 1 -10.75 -1.86 1.38
C MET A 1 -9.40 -1.53 1.98
N ASN A 2 -8.54 -2.51 2.05
CA ASN A 2 -7.16 -2.32 2.49
C ASN A 2 -6.23 -2.40 1.28
N LEU A 3 -5.32 -1.45 1.15
CA LEU A 3 -4.29 -1.45 0.13
C LEU A 3 -2.99 -1.92 0.75
N ILE A 4 -2.30 -2.83 0.10
CA ILE A 4 -1.03 -3.39 0.55
C ILE A 4 0.02 -3.11 -0.51
N ILE A 5 1.03 -2.36 -0.15
CA ILE A 5 2.12 -2.00 -1.06
C ILE A 5 3.46 -2.19 -0.37
N GLU A 6 4.52 -2.23 -1.16
CA GLU A 6 5.87 -2.13 -0.65
C GLU A 6 6.48 -0.81 -1.11
N TYR A 7 7.27 -0.19 -0.25
CA TYR A 7 8.01 1.00 -0.59
C TYR A 7 9.48 0.76 -0.29
N PHE A 8 10.23 0.47 -1.34
CA PHE A 8 11.67 0.32 -1.25
C PHE A 8 12.31 1.42 -2.08
N GLN A 9 13.13 2.22 -1.42
CA GLN A 9 13.68 3.42 -2.01
C GLN A 9 14.54 3.09 -3.24
N SER A 10 14.21 3.71 -4.36
CA SER A 10 14.98 3.58 -5.59
C SER A 10 16.16 4.53 -5.58
N LYS A 11 17.25 4.19 -6.29
CA LYS A 11 18.35 5.11 -6.55
C LYS A 11 17.94 6.25 -7.48
N ASN A 12 16.82 6.08 -8.20
CA ASN A 12 16.28 7.10 -9.09
C ASN A 12 15.33 8.01 -8.30
N HIS A 13 15.72 9.27 -8.12
CA HIS A 13 14.93 10.24 -7.35
C HIS A 13 13.58 10.55 -7.98
N ILE A 14 13.49 10.52 -9.31
CA ILE A 14 12.22 10.75 -10.02
C ILE A 14 11.23 9.65 -9.66
N ARG A 15 11.69 8.41 -9.64
CA ARG A 15 10.86 7.26 -9.32
C ARG A 15 10.36 7.31 -7.87
N ASN A 16 11.21 7.73 -6.94
CA ASN A 16 10.80 7.91 -5.55
C ASN A 16 9.72 8.99 -5.42
N GLY A 17 9.84 10.07 -6.18
CA GLY A 17 8.83 11.12 -6.23
C GLY A 17 7.49 10.62 -6.76
N GLU A 18 7.52 9.74 -7.77
CA GLU A 18 6.32 9.11 -8.31
C GLU A 18 5.63 8.24 -7.26
N TYR A 19 6.38 7.45 -6.50
CA TYR A 19 5.83 6.62 -5.43
C TYR A 19 5.14 7.46 -4.36
N LEU A 20 5.76 8.54 -3.95
CA LEU A 20 5.19 9.43 -2.94
C LEU A 20 3.94 10.15 -3.45
N TYR A 21 3.93 10.54 -4.71
CA TYR A 21 2.77 11.14 -5.35
C TYR A 21 1.61 10.15 -5.40
N CYS A 22 1.86 8.91 -5.83
CA CYS A 22 0.83 7.87 -5.88
C CYS A 22 0.25 7.59 -4.48
N LEU A 23 1.12 7.53 -3.47
CA LEU A 23 0.69 7.31 -2.10
C LEU A 23 -0.20 8.46 -1.62
N HIS A 24 0.18 9.68 -1.90
CA HIS A 24 -0.60 10.86 -1.55
C HIS A 24 -2.01 10.81 -2.17
N GLU A 25 -2.10 10.46 -3.45
CA GLU A 25 -3.38 10.35 -4.15
C GLU A 25 -4.23 9.22 -3.56
N ASN A 26 -3.62 8.08 -3.25
CA ASN A 26 -4.35 6.94 -2.70
C ASN A 26 -4.90 7.20 -1.29
N ILE A 27 -4.23 8.03 -0.51
CA ILE A 27 -4.73 8.45 0.81
C ILE A 27 -6.08 9.15 0.67
N GLY A 28 -6.27 9.90 -0.41
CA GLY A 28 -7.49 10.64 -0.67
C GLY A 28 -8.66 9.79 -1.21
N VAL A 29 -8.46 8.50 -1.46
CA VAL A 29 -9.51 7.63 -1.99
C VAL A 29 -10.36 7.08 -0.85
N ASP A 30 -11.65 7.42 -0.82
CA ASP A 30 -12.55 7.07 0.28
C ASP A 30 -12.74 5.57 0.46
N GLN A 31 -12.66 4.80 -0.63
CA GLN A 31 -12.83 3.34 -0.60
C GLN A 31 -11.64 2.62 0.05
N ILE A 32 -10.50 3.29 0.17
CA ILE A 32 -9.31 2.74 0.84
C ILE A 32 -9.36 3.16 2.31
N ASP A 33 -9.56 2.19 3.18
CA ASP A 33 -9.65 2.42 4.63
C ASP A 33 -8.26 2.48 5.27
N ASN A 34 -7.39 1.58 4.86
CA ASN A 34 -6.03 1.47 5.38
C ASN A 34 -5.05 1.20 4.24
N ILE A 35 -3.84 1.72 4.37
CA ILE A 35 -2.73 1.44 3.47
C ILE A 35 -1.60 0.83 4.29
N TYR A 36 -1.34 -0.46 4.07
CA TYR A 36 -0.27 -1.18 4.74
C TYR A 36 0.97 -1.10 3.84
N ILE A 37 2.00 -0.45 4.33
CA ILE A 37 3.21 -0.19 3.56
C ILE A 37 4.38 -0.97 4.17
N PHE A 38 4.90 -1.92 3.41
CA PHE A 38 6.12 -2.63 3.78
C PHE A 38 7.31 -1.77 3.38
N VAL A 39 8.10 -1.38 4.36
CA VAL A 39 9.26 -0.51 4.17
C VAL A 39 10.51 -1.20 4.68
N GLU A 40 11.66 -0.89 4.08
CA GLU A 40 12.93 -1.40 4.57
C GLU A 40 13.32 -0.71 5.87
N GLU A 41 14.12 -1.40 6.68
CA GLU A 41 14.64 -0.85 7.91
C GLU A 41 15.45 0.42 7.61
N GLY A 42 15.19 1.47 8.38
CA GLY A 42 15.85 2.76 8.18
C GLY A 42 15.20 3.66 7.14
N SER A 43 14.04 3.27 6.60
CA SER A 43 13.33 4.11 5.63
C SER A 43 12.86 5.42 6.26
N ASP A 44 13.01 6.50 5.50
CA ASP A 44 12.59 7.86 5.90
C ASP A 44 11.14 8.18 5.51
N LEU A 45 10.37 7.18 5.13
CA LEU A 45 8.99 7.41 4.70
C LEU A 45 8.16 8.02 5.84
N ASN A 46 7.77 9.27 5.67
CA ASN A 46 6.96 10.02 6.62
C ASN A 46 5.67 10.50 5.96
N PHE A 47 4.56 9.90 6.35
CA PHE A 47 3.24 10.38 5.99
C PHE A 47 2.40 10.47 7.25
N ASP A 48 1.84 11.64 7.48
CA ASP A 48 1.02 11.92 8.65
C ASP A 48 -0.45 11.67 8.33
N SER A 49 -0.79 10.40 8.19
CA SER A 49 -2.16 9.99 7.89
C SER A 49 -2.56 8.79 8.74
N PRO A 50 -3.76 8.80 9.34
CA PRO A 50 -4.24 7.65 10.11
C PRO A 50 -4.47 6.41 9.27
N LYS A 51 -4.58 6.54 7.94
CA LYS A 51 -4.72 5.40 7.03
C LYS A 51 -3.43 4.60 6.87
N ILE A 52 -2.27 5.22 7.11
CA ILE A 52 -0.97 4.62 6.86
C ILE A 52 -0.57 3.71 8.02
N LYS A 53 -0.25 2.46 7.70
CA LYS A 53 0.28 1.48 8.64
C LYS A 53 1.60 0.98 8.09
N LYS A 54 2.70 1.40 8.69
CA LYS A 54 4.05 0.99 8.26
C LYS A 54 4.42 -0.35 8.87
N ILE A 55 4.98 -1.23 8.03
CA ILE A 55 5.51 -2.52 8.46
C ILE A 55 6.98 -2.55 8.03
N VAL A 56 7.87 -2.56 9.01
CA VAL A 56 9.32 -2.55 8.76
C VAL A 56 9.79 -3.97 8.53
N THR A 57 10.51 -4.20 7.43
CA THR A 57 11.09 -5.49 7.11
C THR A 57 12.58 -5.34 6.81
N GLU A 58 13.35 -6.40 7.08
CA GLU A 58 14.78 -6.41 6.77
C GLU A 58 15.04 -6.66 5.30
N GLU A 59 14.20 -7.47 4.67
CA GLU A 59 14.30 -7.82 3.27
C GLU A 59 13.05 -7.39 2.51
N ARG A 60 13.22 -7.13 1.23
CA ARG A 60 12.11 -6.79 0.35
C ARG A 60 11.13 -7.96 0.28
N PRO A 61 9.85 -7.77 0.64
CA PRO A 61 8.88 -8.85 0.60
C PRO A 61 8.53 -9.22 -0.85
N THR A 62 8.19 -10.50 -1.04
CA THR A 62 7.63 -10.97 -2.30
C THR A 62 6.13 -10.75 -2.31
N TYR A 63 5.50 -10.87 -3.48
CA TYR A 63 4.04 -10.85 -3.54
C TYR A 63 3.41 -11.94 -2.67
N GLN A 64 4.04 -13.10 -2.60
CA GLN A 64 3.57 -14.18 -1.74
C GLN A 64 3.56 -13.75 -0.28
N ASP A 65 4.60 -13.06 0.18
CA ASP A 65 4.67 -12.54 1.55
C ASP A 65 3.52 -11.56 1.82
N LEU A 66 3.21 -10.69 0.86
CA LEU A 66 2.12 -9.73 0.98
C LEU A 66 0.77 -10.43 1.04
N PHE A 67 0.54 -11.44 0.20
CA PHE A 67 -0.70 -12.22 0.21
C PHE A 67 -0.86 -13.01 1.51
N GLU A 68 0.21 -13.58 2.03
CA GLU A 68 0.18 -14.31 3.30
C GLU A 68 -0.18 -13.36 4.45
N TYR A 69 0.35 -12.15 4.43
CA TYR A 69 0.00 -11.13 5.42
C TYR A 69 -1.51 -10.83 5.38
N CYS A 70 -2.07 -10.67 4.19
CA CYS A 70 -3.51 -10.46 4.03
C CYS A 70 -4.33 -11.61 4.60
N ASN A 71 -3.91 -12.83 4.32
CA ASN A 71 -4.63 -14.03 4.77
C ASN A 71 -4.58 -14.19 6.29
N GLU A 72 -3.50 -13.79 6.93
CA GLU A 72 -3.36 -13.91 8.37
C GLU A 72 -4.10 -12.82 9.14
N HIS A 73 -4.13 -11.59 8.60
CA HIS A 73 -4.59 -10.42 9.35
C HIS A 73 -5.91 -9.84 8.85
N MET A 74 -6.35 -10.18 7.65
CA MET A 74 -7.49 -9.53 7.01
C MET A 74 -8.40 -10.52 6.27
N LYS A 75 -8.77 -11.62 6.93
CA LYS A 75 -9.52 -12.73 6.30
C LYS A 75 -10.85 -12.32 5.69
N ASP A 76 -11.57 -11.42 6.34
CA ASP A 76 -12.92 -11.03 5.92
C ASP A 76 -12.96 -9.66 5.29
N GLU A 77 -11.82 -9.10 4.93
CA GLU A 77 -11.69 -7.78 4.34
C GLU A 77 -11.19 -7.86 2.91
N ILE A 78 -11.61 -6.90 2.09
CA ILE A 78 -11.11 -6.79 0.72
C ILE A 78 -9.71 -6.17 0.78
N CYS A 79 -8.73 -6.88 0.23
CA CYS A 79 -7.35 -6.44 0.17
C CYS A 79 -6.89 -6.35 -1.27
N ILE A 80 -6.17 -5.28 -1.59
CA ILE A 80 -5.56 -5.06 -2.89
C ILE A 80 -4.06 -5.02 -2.70
N VAL A 81 -3.35 -5.93 -3.36
CA VAL A 81 -1.89 -5.93 -3.38
C VAL A 81 -1.44 -5.30 -4.69
N ALA A 82 -0.68 -4.23 -4.62
CA ALA A 82 -0.31 -3.47 -5.79
C ALA A 82 1.11 -2.90 -5.68
N ASN A 83 1.65 -2.45 -6.81
CA ASN A 83 2.91 -1.71 -6.81
C ASN A 83 2.69 -0.30 -6.30
N ALA A 84 3.74 0.31 -5.75
CA ALA A 84 3.66 1.65 -5.17
C ALA A 84 3.40 2.76 -6.18
N ASP A 85 3.55 2.48 -7.47
CA ASP A 85 3.36 3.44 -8.56
C ASP A 85 1.96 3.42 -9.20
N ILE A 86 0.99 2.81 -8.52
CA ILE A 86 -0.39 2.73 -9.00
C ILE A 86 -1.27 3.69 -8.20
N ILE A 87 -2.11 4.44 -8.91
CA ILE A 87 -3.12 5.33 -8.33
C ILE A 87 -4.48 4.67 -8.51
N PHE A 88 -5.24 4.62 -7.42
CA PHE A 88 -6.62 4.14 -7.44
C PHE A 88 -7.58 5.33 -7.42
N ASP A 89 -8.85 5.08 -7.73
CA ASP A 89 -9.88 6.09 -7.71
C ASP A 89 -11.19 5.51 -7.17
N ASP A 90 -12.27 6.27 -7.24
CA ASP A 90 -13.55 5.89 -6.69
C ASP A 90 -14.24 4.72 -7.42
N THR A 91 -13.70 4.27 -8.55
CA THR A 91 -14.19 3.05 -9.20
C THR A 91 -13.97 1.80 -8.35
N LEU A 92 -13.14 1.89 -7.31
CA LEU A 92 -12.98 0.80 -6.35
C LEU A 92 -14.29 0.40 -5.69
N GLU A 93 -15.28 1.28 -5.62
CA GLU A 93 -16.58 0.95 -5.04
C GLU A 93 -17.27 -0.22 -5.74
N TYR A 94 -16.95 -0.44 -7.02
CA TYR A 94 -17.51 -1.55 -7.78
C TYR A 94 -17.07 -2.92 -7.26
N PHE A 95 -15.95 -3.00 -6.54
CA PHE A 95 -15.49 -4.25 -5.95
C PHE A 95 -16.40 -4.73 -4.83
N TYR A 96 -17.14 -3.83 -4.18
CA TYR A 96 -18.10 -4.21 -3.14
C TYR A 96 -19.33 -4.92 -3.71
N ASP A 97 -19.59 -4.77 -5.00
CA ASP A 97 -20.71 -5.40 -5.68
C ASP A 97 -20.36 -6.78 -6.26
N LEU A 98 -19.10 -7.22 -6.09
CA LEU A 98 -18.65 -8.53 -6.56
C LEU A 98 -18.83 -9.58 -5.46
N ASP A 99 -19.48 -10.66 -5.80
CA ASP A 99 -19.68 -11.78 -4.90
C ASP A 99 -18.72 -12.94 -5.21
#